data_03a115fcf2aeb4071207f2641d382429
#
_entry.id   03a115fcf2aeb4071207f2641d382429
#
_cell.length_a   1.000
_cell.length_b   1.000
_cell.length_c   1.000
_cell.angle_alpha   90.00
_cell.angle_beta   90.00
_cell.angle_gamma   90.00
#
_symmetry.space_group_name_H-M   'P 1'
#
loop_
_entity.id
_entity.type
_entity.pdbx_description
1 polymer ?
#
loop_
_entity_poly.entity_id
_entity_poly.type
_entity_poly.pdbx_seq_one_letter_code
_entity_poly.pdbx_strand_id
1 'polypeptide(L)'
;GCFNETRMYSDALLMYDYLKSTFKEENIVVYGFSLGSTFATRIAAVNKPKELILEAPFFNFIKAVKFYSKFTPVFLLKYTFRTDLDIVKVTSPITVFHGNKDKTTSFQDSKRLLALNRSLNNRFIEIDGGTHHNIRNTKLYLEKLQEILNVPIF
;
A
#
# COMPACT_ATOMS: atom_id res chain seq x y z
N GLY A 1 7.85 14.30 -21.42
CA GLY A 1 6.58 14.67 -20.80
C GLY A 1 6.79 15.11 -19.35
N CYS A 2 6.03 16.10 -18.87
CA CYS A 2 6.14 16.53 -17.48
C CYS A 2 5.61 15.43 -16.54
N PHE A 3 6.46 15.02 -15.61
CA PHE A 3 6.12 14.09 -14.55
C PHE A 3 5.21 14.81 -13.53
N ASN A 4 3.99 14.30 -13.29
CA ASN A 4 3.08 14.83 -12.29
C ASN A 4 2.22 13.73 -11.64
N GLU A 5 1.72 14.01 -10.44
CA GLU A 5 0.98 13.06 -9.61
C GLU A 5 -0.29 12.53 -10.30
N THR A 6 -1.05 13.42 -10.94
CA THR A 6 -2.30 13.05 -11.65
C THR A 6 -2.03 12.04 -12.75
N ARG A 7 -0.97 12.26 -13.56
CA ARG A 7 -0.60 11.35 -14.63
C ARG A 7 -0.18 9.98 -14.10
N MET A 8 0.59 9.95 -13.01
CA MET A 8 0.99 8.69 -12.39
C MET A 8 -0.21 7.86 -11.92
N TYR A 9 -1.22 8.52 -11.31
CA TYR A 9 -2.47 7.85 -10.96
C TYR A 9 -3.24 7.37 -12.20
N SER A 10 -3.31 8.18 -13.25
CA SER A 10 -3.97 7.80 -14.50
C SER A 10 -3.31 6.59 -15.16
N ASP A 11 -1.97 6.58 -15.21
CA ASP A 11 -1.22 5.46 -15.78
C ASP A 11 -1.47 4.15 -14.98
N ALA A 12 -1.49 4.23 -13.63
CA ALA A 12 -1.80 3.09 -12.78
C ALA A 12 -3.23 2.56 -12.99
N LEU A 13 -4.22 3.45 -13.11
CA LEU A 13 -5.60 3.09 -13.39
C LEU A 13 -5.77 2.48 -14.77
N LEU A 14 -5.09 3.00 -15.79
CA LEU A 14 -5.10 2.44 -17.14
C LEU A 14 -4.61 0.99 -17.16
N MET A 15 -3.53 0.69 -16.43
CA MET A 15 -3.04 -0.69 -16.29
C MET A 15 -4.05 -1.60 -15.60
N TYR A 16 -4.74 -1.11 -14.60
CA TYR A 16 -5.79 -1.88 -13.92
C TYR A 16 -7.00 -2.11 -14.83
N ASP A 17 -7.44 -1.12 -15.60
CA ASP A 17 -8.52 -1.25 -16.57
C ASP A 17 -8.17 -2.26 -17.68
N TYR A 18 -6.92 -2.30 -18.12
CA TYR A 18 -6.45 -3.34 -19.04
C TYR A 18 -6.57 -4.74 -18.43
N LEU A 19 -6.21 -4.94 -17.15
CA LEU A 19 -6.38 -6.23 -16.47
C LEU A 19 -7.86 -6.63 -16.37
N LYS A 20 -8.77 -5.68 -16.08
CA LYS A 20 -10.22 -5.94 -16.05
C LYS A 20 -10.79 -6.38 -17.39
N SER A 21 -10.17 -6.03 -18.51
CA SER A 21 -10.59 -6.53 -19.83
C SER A 21 -10.33 -8.03 -20.03
N THR A 22 -9.40 -8.60 -19.24
CA THR A 22 -8.98 -10.01 -19.37
C THR A 22 -9.42 -10.87 -18.18
N PHE A 23 -9.43 -10.30 -16.99
CA PHE A 23 -9.72 -11.01 -15.74
C PHE A 23 -10.95 -10.41 -15.05
N LYS A 24 -11.73 -11.28 -14.39
CA LYS A 24 -12.77 -10.81 -13.49
C LYS A 24 -12.13 -10.07 -12.32
N GLU A 25 -12.69 -8.93 -11.94
CA GLU A 25 -12.14 -8.06 -10.90
C GLU A 25 -12.00 -8.77 -9.55
N GLU A 26 -12.92 -9.70 -9.24
CA GLU A 26 -12.88 -10.55 -8.04
C GLU A 26 -11.66 -11.50 -7.96
N ASN A 27 -10.91 -11.64 -9.07
CA ASN A 27 -9.68 -12.44 -9.14
C ASN A 27 -8.42 -11.60 -9.18
N ILE A 28 -8.55 -10.26 -9.20
CA ILE A 28 -7.42 -9.34 -9.25
C ILE A 28 -7.02 -8.94 -7.83
N VAL A 29 -5.78 -9.22 -7.45
CA VAL A 29 -5.16 -8.71 -6.23
C VAL A 29 -4.28 -7.53 -6.60
N VAL A 30 -4.46 -6.41 -5.89
CA VAL A 30 -3.63 -5.21 -6.07
C VAL A 30 -2.60 -5.16 -4.96
N TYR A 31 -1.33 -5.08 -5.36
CA TYR A 31 -0.21 -5.04 -4.44
C TYR A 31 0.60 -3.75 -4.59
N GLY A 32 0.94 -3.12 -3.47
CA GLY A 32 1.78 -1.92 -3.44
C GLY A 32 2.84 -1.95 -2.35
N PHE A 33 4.10 -1.70 -2.74
CA PHE A 33 5.23 -1.57 -1.82
C PHE A 33 5.67 -0.11 -1.70
N SER A 34 5.86 0.37 -0.48
CA SER A 34 6.40 1.72 -0.19
C SER A 34 5.64 2.80 -0.98
N LEU A 35 6.28 3.53 -1.89
CA LEU A 35 5.64 4.51 -2.78
C LEU A 35 4.52 3.87 -3.64
N GLY A 36 4.70 2.62 -4.08
CA GLY A 36 3.69 1.88 -4.83
C GLY A 36 2.38 1.68 -4.08
N SER A 37 2.41 1.73 -2.74
CA SER A 37 1.20 1.61 -1.91
C SER A 37 0.18 2.72 -2.17
N THR A 38 0.63 3.92 -2.54
CA THR A 38 -0.29 5.03 -2.84
C THR A 38 -1.08 4.79 -4.14
N PHE A 39 -0.42 4.24 -5.16
CA PHE A 39 -1.08 3.89 -6.43
C PHE A 39 -2.01 2.70 -6.27
N ALA A 40 -1.56 1.67 -5.55
CA ALA A 40 -2.37 0.50 -5.22
C ALA A 40 -3.64 0.90 -4.44
N THR A 41 -3.51 1.79 -3.45
CA THR A 41 -4.64 2.30 -2.68
C THR A 41 -5.59 3.11 -3.56
N ARG A 42 -5.08 3.96 -4.46
CA ARG A 42 -5.91 4.72 -5.43
C ARG A 42 -6.71 3.78 -6.33
N ILE A 43 -6.09 2.73 -6.87
CA ILE A 43 -6.77 1.72 -7.69
C ILE A 43 -7.92 1.09 -6.90
N ALA A 44 -7.65 0.61 -5.69
CA ALA A 44 -8.66 -0.04 -4.85
C ALA A 44 -9.74 0.93 -4.32
N ALA A 45 -9.44 2.23 -4.22
CA ALA A 45 -10.41 3.26 -3.80
C ALA A 45 -11.51 3.53 -4.84
N VAL A 46 -11.25 3.24 -6.13
CA VAL A 46 -12.19 3.49 -7.24
C VAL A 46 -12.62 2.22 -7.96
N ASN A 47 -12.12 1.07 -7.54
CA ASN A 47 -12.42 -0.26 -8.05
C ASN A 47 -12.65 -1.24 -6.88
N LYS A 48 -12.96 -2.53 -7.20
CA LYS A 48 -13.22 -3.56 -6.19
C LYS A 48 -12.35 -4.81 -6.44
N PRO A 49 -11.01 -4.71 -6.34
CA PRO A 49 -10.16 -5.89 -6.47
C PRO A 49 -10.50 -6.92 -5.38
N LYS A 50 -10.11 -8.17 -5.60
CA LYS A 50 -10.24 -9.26 -4.62
C LYS A 50 -9.67 -8.85 -3.27
N GLU A 51 -8.49 -8.24 -3.29
CA GLU A 51 -7.79 -7.75 -2.09
C GLU A 51 -6.79 -6.65 -2.44
N LEU A 52 -6.58 -5.73 -1.50
CA LEU A 52 -5.49 -4.76 -1.52
C LEU A 52 -4.41 -5.18 -0.53
N ILE A 53 -3.20 -5.45 -1.03
CA ILE A 53 -2.03 -5.77 -0.20
C ILE A 53 -1.09 -4.57 -0.21
N LEU A 54 -0.77 -4.07 0.98
CA LEU A 54 0.16 -2.96 1.18
C LEU A 54 1.37 -3.42 1.98
N GLU A 55 2.56 -3.21 1.44
CA GLU A 55 3.81 -3.51 2.12
C GLU A 55 4.54 -2.21 2.46
N ALA A 56 4.82 -2.02 3.74
CA ALA A 56 5.49 -0.84 4.28
C ALA A 56 4.88 0.49 3.75
N PRO A 57 3.53 0.65 3.75
CA PRO A 57 2.89 1.86 3.25
C PRO A 57 3.21 3.06 4.14
N PHE A 58 3.16 4.26 3.56
CA PHE A 58 3.20 5.50 4.32
C PHE A 58 1.80 6.14 4.42
N PHE A 59 1.57 6.91 5.47
CA PHE A 59 0.30 7.60 5.71
C PHE A 59 -0.04 8.61 4.59
N ASN A 60 0.90 9.49 4.29
CA ASN A 60 0.97 10.36 3.11
C ASN A 60 2.43 10.78 2.90
N PHE A 61 2.74 11.32 1.72
CA PHE A 61 4.13 11.62 1.36
C PHE A 61 4.77 12.67 2.28
N ILE A 62 4.01 13.64 2.76
CA ILE A 62 4.50 14.67 3.70
C ILE A 62 4.99 14.03 5.00
N LYS A 63 4.20 13.10 5.58
CA LYS A 63 4.61 12.37 6.79
C LYS A 63 5.79 11.46 6.55
N ALA A 64 5.86 10.78 5.39
CA ALA A 64 6.98 9.94 5.03
C ALA A 64 8.29 10.75 4.96
N VAL A 65 8.26 11.90 4.28
CA VAL A 65 9.44 12.79 4.19
C VAL A 65 9.84 13.31 5.57
N LYS A 66 8.89 13.74 6.40
CA LYS A 66 9.19 14.21 7.77
C LYS A 66 9.72 13.10 8.68
N PHE A 67 9.32 11.86 8.47
CA PHE A 67 9.86 10.72 9.21
C PHE A 67 11.32 10.47 8.85
N TYR A 68 11.64 10.52 7.54
CA TYR A 68 13.00 10.31 7.04
C TYR A 68 13.91 11.52 7.26
N SER A 69 13.40 12.74 7.06
CA SER A 69 14.14 14.00 7.20
C SER A 69 13.30 15.07 7.88
N LYS A 70 13.54 15.27 9.18
CA LYS A 70 12.78 16.21 10.01
C LYS A 70 12.90 17.68 9.56
N PHE A 71 13.96 18.01 8.83
CA PHE A 71 14.27 19.39 8.43
C PHE A 71 13.83 19.75 7.02
N THR A 72 13.26 18.81 6.25
CA THR A 72 12.80 19.10 4.89
C THR A 72 11.59 20.03 4.92
N PRO A 73 11.66 21.24 4.34
CA PRO A 73 10.54 22.15 4.28
C PRO A 73 9.42 21.59 3.40
N VAL A 74 8.20 21.48 3.94
CA VAL A 74 7.06 20.87 3.26
C VAL A 74 6.67 21.60 1.97
N PHE A 75 6.87 22.93 1.91
CA PHE A 75 6.53 23.74 0.74
C PHE A 75 7.41 23.42 -0.50
N LEU A 76 8.54 22.74 -0.31
CA LEU A 76 9.38 22.25 -1.43
C LEU A 76 8.86 20.93 -2.02
N LEU A 77 7.91 20.27 -1.37
CA LEU A 77 7.38 19.00 -1.84
C LEU A 77 6.41 19.24 -2.99
N LYS A 78 6.81 18.84 -4.18
CA LYS A 78 5.99 18.92 -5.40
C LYS A 78 4.81 17.95 -5.36
N TYR A 79 4.92 16.84 -4.63
CA TYR A 79 3.94 15.76 -4.57
C TYR A 79 3.43 15.57 -3.15
N THR A 80 2.17 15.17 -3.02
CA THR A 80 1.54 14.95 -1.71
C THR A 80 1.18 13.51 -1.45
N PHE A 81 0.86 12.74 -2.49
CA PHE A 81 0.46 11.33 -2.43
C PHE A 81 -0.39 11.01 -1.20
N ARG A 82 -1.66 11.37 -1.28
CA ARG A 82 -2.61 11.32 -0.17
C ARG A 82 -3.23 9.92 -0.01
N THR A 83 -2.41 8.94 0.39
CA THR A 83 -2.86 7.57 0.68
C THR A 83 -3.95 7.56 1.76
N ASP A 84 -3.84 8.46 2.75
CA ASP A 84 -4.80 8.68 3.83
C ASP A 84 -6.22 9.05 3.36
N LEU A 85 -6.34 9.78 2.24
CA LEU A 85 -7.65 10.16 1.68
C LEU A 85 -8.27 9.05 0.82
N ASP A 86 -7.46 8.19 0.26
CA ASP A 86 -7.93 7.12 -0.60
C ASP A 86 -8.31 5.86 0.18
N ILE A 87 -7.54 5.50 1.21
CA ILE A 87 -7.77 4.25 1.96
C ILE A 87 -9.17 4.18 2.59
N VAL A 88 -9.75 5.32 2.97
CA VAL A 88 -11.11 5.39 3.55
C VAL A 88 -12.21 4.98 2.57
N LYS A 89 -11.92 5.02 1.26
CA LYS A 89 -12.84 4.69 0.18
C LYS A 89 -12.74 3.23 -0.26
N VAL A 90 -11.69 2.53 0.14
CA VAL A 90 -11.47 1.13 -0.24
C VAL A 90 -12.54 0.26 0.40
N THR A 91 -13.21 -0.54 -0.41
CA THR A 91 -14.25 -1.49 0.03
C THR A 91 -13.79 -2.94 0.04
N SER A 92 -12.70 -3.24 -0.67
CA SER A 92 -12.05 -4.55 -0.66
C SER A 92 -11.33 -4.80 0.67
N PRO A 93 -11.12 -6.05 1.07
CA PRO A 93 -10.24 -6.37 2.20
C PRO A 93 -8.84 -5.77 2.01
N ILE A 94 -8.25 -5.27 3.09
CA ILE A 94 -6.91 -4.69 3.09
C ILE A 94 -6.01 -5.51 3.99
N THR A 95 -4.89 -5.99 3.46
CA THR A 95 -3.81 -6.57 4.27
C THR A 95 -2.59 -5.67 4.21
N VAL A 96 -2.11 -5.25 5.38
CA VAL A 96 -0.88 -4.46 5.53
C VAL A 96 0.21 -5.33 6.15
N PHE A 97 1.36 -5.41 5.48
CA PHE A 97 2.59 -5.98 6.02
C PHE A 97 3.56 -4.87 6.39
N HIS A 98 4.12 -4.89 7.60
CA HIS A 98 5.10 -3.88 7.99
C HIS A 98 6.08 -4.43 9.03
N GLY A 99 7.36 -4.15 8.82
CA GLY A 99 8.41 -4.47 9.78
C GLY A 99 8.49 -3.45 10.91
N ASN A 100 8.55 -3.90 12.16
CA ASN A 100 8.58 -2.98 13.31
C ASN A 100 9.94 -2.29 13.53
N LYS A 101 10.97 -2.64 12.73
CA LYS A 101 12.29 -1.99 12.67
C LYS A 101 12.50 -1.19 11.37
N ASP A 102 11.43 -0.91 10.63
CA ASP A 102 11.49 -0.06 9.45
C ASP A 102 11.90 1.37 9.84
N LYS A 103 12.98 1.86 9.20
CA LYS A 103 13.52 3.22 9.39
C LYS A 103 13.23 4.14 8.20
N THR A 104 12.61 3.62 7.15
CA THR A 104 12.26 4.36 5.94
C THR A 104 10.83 4.87 5.99
N THR A 105 9.88 4.01 6.37
CA THR A 105 8.49 4.36 6.58
C THR A 105 8.06 4.06 8.02
N SER A 106 7.21 4.91 8.57
CA SER A 106 6.78 4.80 9.96
C SER A 106 5.80 3.65 10.17
N PHE A 107 6.22 2.63 10.91
CA PHE A 107 5.37 1.53 11.35
C PHE A 107 4.07 2.01 12.05
N GLN A 108 4.18 3.03 12.90
CA GLN A 108 3.02 3.57 13.62
C GLN A 108 2.06 4.33 12.68
N ASP A 109 2.59 5.06 11.70
CA ASP A 109 1.75 5.74 10.73
C ASP A 109 1.05 4.76 9.79
N SER A 110 1.67 3.63 9.49
CA SER A 110 1.05 2.53 8.75
C SER A 110 -0.13 1.90 9.51
N LYS A 111 0.01 1.67 10.81
CA LYS A 111 -1.12 1.24 11.67
C LYS A 111 -2.25 2.27 11.69
N ARG A 112 -1.91 3.55 11.82
CA ARG A 112 -2.90 4.65 11.77
C ARG A 112 -3.58 4.75 10.41
N LEU A 113 -2.84 4.52 9.33
CA LEU A 113 -3.39 4.51 7.97
C LEU A 113 -4.48 3.44 7.84
N LEU A 114 -4.19 2.20 8.22
CA LEU A 114 -5.18 1.12 8.16
C LEU A 114 -6.40 1.41 9.04
N ALA A 115 -6.19 1.99 10.21
CA ALA A 115 -7.27 2.35 11.15
C ALA A 115 -8.26 3.40 10.62
N LEU A 116 -7.92 4.13 9.54
CA LEU A 116 -8.87 5.04 8.86
C LEU A 116 -9.94 4.25 8.11
N ASN A 117 -9.67 3.03 7.68
CA ASN A 117 -10.64 2.16 7.04
C ASN A 117 -11.29 1.25 8.10
N ARG A 118 -12.62 1.36 8.25
CA ARG A 118 -13.37 0.70 9.33
C ARG A 118 -13.82 -0.72 9.01
N SER A 119 -13.38 -1.32 7.91
CA SER A 119 -13.74 -2.69 7.56
C SER A 119 -13.16 -3.69 8.57
N LEU A 120 -14.00 -4.63 9.04
CA LEU A 120 -13.59 -5.72 9.94
C LEU A 120 -12.73 -6.79 9.25
N ASN A 121 -12.69 -6.77 7.92
CA ASN A 121 -11.89 -7.72 7.12
C ASN A 121 -10.45 -7.26 6.91
N ASN A 122 -10.08 -6.11 7.48
CA ASN A 122 -8.74 -5.58 7.36
C ASN A 122 -7.77 -6.31 8.30
N ARG A 123 -6.54 -6.53 7.82
CA ARG A 123 -5.49 -7.24 8.56
C ARG A 123 -4.23 -6.40 8.61
N PHE A 124 -3.62 -6.30 9.78
CA PHE A 124 -2.28 -5.74 9.95
C PHE A 124 -1.33 -6.83 10.42
N ILE A 125 -0.33 -7.16 9.61
CA ILE A 125 0.65 -8.20 9.87
C ILE A 125 1.98 -7.54 10.21
N GLU A 126 2.30 -7.55 11.49
CA GLU A 126 3.57 -7.06 12.01
C GLU A 126 4.65 -8.11 11.81
N ILE A 127 5.76 -7.72 11.18
CA ILE A 127 6.94 -8.56 11.05
C ILE A 127 7.96 -8.11 12.08
N ASP A 128 8.12 -8.91 13.13
CA ASP A 128 9.08 -8.60 14.21
C ASP A 128 10.52 -8.61 13.70
N GLY A 129 11.29 -7.60 14.08
CA GLY A 129 12.66 -7.36 13.58
C GLY A 129 12.73 -6.98 12.09
N GLY A 130 11.58 -6.92 11.39
CA GLY A 130 11.52 -6.60 9.96
C GLY A 130 11.91 -5.15 9.68
N THR A 131 12.68 -4.95 8.61
CA THR A 131 13.08 -3.65 8.06
C THR A 131 12.35 -3.37 6.76
N HIS A 132 12.58 -2.20 6.12
CA HIS A 132 11.92 -1.82 4.87
C HIS A 132 12.08 -2.81 3.71
N HIS A 133 13.15 -3.59 3.68
CA HIS A 133 13.50 -4.43 2.53
C HIS A 133 13.58 -5.93 2.81
N ASN A 134 13.56 -6.37 4.09
CA ASN A 134 13.80 -7.77 4.40
C ASN A 134 12.54 -8.56 4.80
N ILE A 135 11.39 -7.91 4.97
CA ILE A 135 10.17 -8.60 5.46
C ILE A 135 9.71 -9.72 4.54
N ARG A 136 9.92 -9.59 3.23
CA ARG A 136 9.56 -10.60 2.21
C ARG A 136 10.27 -11.94 2.38
N ASN A 137 11.42 -11.92 3.06
CA ASN A 137 12.24 -13.10 3.30
C ASN A 137 11.85 -13.84 4.59
N THR A 138 10.85 -13.35 5.31
CA THR A 138 10.39 -13.96 6.56
C THR A 138 9.33 -15.02 6.29
N LYS A 139 9.39 -16.11 7.08
CA LYS A 139 8.43 -17.21 6.99
C LYS A 139 6.99 -16.69 7.16
N LEU A 140 6.75 -15.84 8.16
CA LEU A 140 5.44 -15.26 8.44
C LEU A 140 4.86 -14.50 7.24
N TYR A 141 5.69 -13.69 6.56
CA TYR A 141 5.26 -12.96 5.36
C TYR A 141 4.81 -13.93 4.26
N LEU A 142 5.62 -14.93 3.96
CA LEU A 142 5.34 -15.91 2.91
C LEU A 142 4.08 -16.71 3.22
N GLU A 143 3.94 -17.24 4.44
CA GLU A 143 2.76 -17.98 4.88
C GLU A 143 1.47 -17.15 4.73
N LYS A 144 1.50 -15.90 5.21
CA LYS A 144 0.33 -15.01 5.14
C LYS A 144 0.00 -14.59 3.70
N LEU A 145 1.01 -14.34 2.88
CA LEU A 145 0.80 -14.02 1.47
C LEU A 145 0.14 -15.20 0.73
N GLN A 146 0.55 -16.43 1.02
CA GLN A 146 -0.03 -17.63 0.44
C GLN A 146 -1.49 -17.87 0.86
N GLU A 147 -1.80 -17.67 2.15
CA GLU A 147 -3.18 -17.71 2.63
C GLU A 147 -4.07 -16.75 1.83
N ILE A 148 -3.58 -15.53 1.54
CA ILE A 148 -4.30 -14.51 0.77
C ILE A 148 -4.48 -14.93 -0.69
N LEU A 149 -3.42 -15.42 -1.30
CA LEU A 149 -3.41 -15.75 -2.72
C LEU A 149 -4.04 -17.13 -3.02
N ASN A 150 -4.27 -17.97 -2.00
CA ASN A 150 -4.73 -19.36 -2.14
C ASN A 150 -3.80 -20.19 -3.06
N VAL A 151 -2.49 -19.97 -2.97
CA VAL A 151 -1.49 -20.71 -3.75
C VAL A 151 -0.59 -21.53 -2.81
N PRO A 152 -0.22 -22.79 -3.15
CA PRO A 152 0.71 -23.55 -2.33
C PRO A 152 2.13 -22.95 -2.38
N ILE A 153 2.90 -23.11 -1.29
CA ILE A 153 4.33 -22.80 -1.25
C ILE A 153 5.06 -23.90 -2.03
N PHE A 154 5.85 -23.49 -3.02
CA PHE A 154 6.83 -24.39 -3.63
C PHE A 154 8.08 -24.46 -2.77
#